data_281bbf7fbe11ab70462a6c2db8b42a14
#
_entry.id   281bbf7fbe11ab70462a6c2db8b42a14
#
_cell.length_a   1.000
_cell.length_b   1.000
_cell.length_c   1.000
_cell.angle_alpha   90.00
_cell.angle_beta   90.00
_cell.angle_gamma   90.00
#
_symmetry.space_group_name_H-M   'P 1'
#
loop_
_entity.id
_entity.type
_entity.pdbx_description
1 polymer ?
#
loop_
_entity_poly.entity_id
_entity_poly.type
_entity_poly.pdbx_seq_one_letter_code
_entity_poly.pdbx_strand_id
1 'polypeptide(L)'
;MKCPYCGNPDTRVIDSRPAEDNSSIRRRRSCDECGKRFTTYEKVETIPLIVIKKDNNREQYERAKIENGVLNACYKRPVPAEEIQKTIDAIELSIFNREEKEIPSSEIGEIVMENLKTLDPVAYVRFASVYREFKDANTFMDCLLYTSDAADDK
;
A
#
# COMPACT_ATOMS: atom_id res chain seq x y z
N MET A 1 -16.28 -18.73 21.06
CA MET A 1 -14.86 -18.97 20.72
C MET A 1 -14.29 -20.05 21.64
N LYS A 2 -13.52 -20.96 21.09
CA LYS A 2 -12.92 -22.07 21.81
C LYS A 2 -11.85 -21.60 22.78
N CYS A 3 -11.87 -22.13 24.00
CA CYS A 3 -10.82 -21.83 24.99
C CYS A 3 -9.47 -22.45 24.57
N PRO A 4 -8.39 -21.66 24.51
CA PRO A 4 -7.08 -22.18 24.11
C PRO A 4 -6.44 -23.08 25.19
N TYR A 5 -6.96 -23.08 26.41
CA TYR A 5 -6.37 -23.85 27.53
C TYR A 5 -7.06 -25.19 27.75
N CYS A 6 -8.40 -25.26 27.66
CA CYS A 6 -9.13 -26.50 27.95
C CYS A 6 -9.95 -27.03 26.77
N GLY A 7 -10.05 -26.24 25.69
CA GLY A 7 -10.81 -26.66 24.52
C GLY A 7 -12.33 -26.52 24.60
N ASN A 8 -12.85 -25.91 25.69
CA ASN A 8 -14.28 -25.65 25.79
C ASN A 8 -14.74 -24.81 24.58
N PRO A 9 -15.79 -25.24 23.83
CA PRO A 9 -16.23 -24.51 22.64
C PRO A 9 -16.82 -23.13 22.95
N ASP A 10 -17.29 -22.91 24.18
CA ASP A 10 -17.94 -21.65 24.56
C ASP A 10 -17.13 -20.88 25.57
N THR A 11 -16.84 -19.64 25.25
CA THR A 11 -16.24 -18.66 26.15
C THR A 11 -17.01 -17.35 26.04
N ARG A 12 -16.96 -16.52 27.08
CA ARG A 12 -17.69 -15.25 27.07
C ARG A 12 -16.74 -14.06 27.07
N VAL A 13 -17.20 -12.95 26.52
CA VAL A 13 -16.48 -11.68 26.51
C VAL A 13 -16.81 -10.94 27.80
N ILE A 14 -15.78 -10.54 28.55
CA ILE A 14 -15.92 -9.80 29.81
C ILE A 14 -15.56 -8.33 29.66
N ASP A 15 -14.77 -7.97 28.63
CA ASP A 15 -14.39 -6.57 28.35
C ASP A 15 -14.06 -6.42 26.88
N SER A 16 -14.34 -5.23 26.33
CA SER A 16 -14.03 -4.88 24.94
C SER A 16 -13.54 -3.44 24.89
N ARG A 17 -12.40 -3.20 24.22
CA ARG A 17 -11.82 -1.87 24.06
C ARG A 17 -11.26 -1.69 22.67
N PRO A 18 -11.35 -0.47 22.10
CA PRO A 18 -10.68 -0.19 20.84
C PRO A 18 -9.16 -0.26 21.01
N ALA A 19 -8.48 -0.68 19.96
CA ALA A 19 -7.02 -0.80 19.90
C ALA A 19 -6.52 -0.29 18.54
N GLU A 20 -5.25 0.07 18.47
CA GLU A 20 -4.60 0.49 17.22
C GLU A 20 -5.39 1.58 16.49
N ASP A 21 -5.66 2.71 17.13
CA ASP A 21 -6.39 3.85 16.55
C ASP A 21 -7.77 3.47 16.00
N ASN A 22 -8.47 2.57 16.68
CA ASN A 22 -9.79 2.04 16.30
C ASN A 22 -9.75 1.09 15.10
N SER A 23 -8.59 0.65 14.66
CA SER A 23 -8.48 -0.32 13.57
C SER A 23 -8.76 -1.75 14.01
N SER A 24 -8.74 -2.00 15.32
CA SER A 24 -9.06 -3.31 15.90
C SER A 24 -9.78 -3.16 17.22
N ILE A 25 -10.38 -4.25 17.69
CA ILE A 25 -11.05 -4.32 18.99
C ILE A 25 -10.35 -5.38 19.82
N ARG A 26 -9.86 -4.97 21.01
CA ARG A 26 -9.29 -5.90 21.98
C ARG A 26 -10.41 -6.43 22.84
N ARG A 27 -10.56 -7.75 22.92
CA ARG A 27 -11.58 -8.40 23.74
C ARG A 27 -10.90 -9.26 24.79
N ARG A 28 -11.33 -9.09 26.03
CA ARG A 28 -10.92 -9.96 27.13
C ARG A 28 -11.99 -11.03 27.29
N ARG A 29 -11.61 -12.30 27.24
CA ARG A 29 -12.51 -13.43 27.32
C ARG A 29 -12.22 -14.28 28.55
N SER A 30 -13.25 -14.96 29.02
CA SER A 30 -13.17 -15.90 30.16
C SER A 30 -13.82 -17.21 29.82
N CYS A 31 -13.19 -18.29 30.21
CA CYS A 31 -13.76 -19.62 30.09
C CYS A 31 -14.40 -20.02 31.42
N ASP A 32 -15.68 -20.39 31.39
CA ASP A 32 -16.42 -20.81 32.56
C ASP A 32 -16.01 -22.20 33.09
N GLU A 33 -15.46 -23.05 32.19
CA GLU A 33 -15.03 -24.41 32.56
C GLU A 33 -13.71 -24.41 33.31
N CYS A 34 -12.67 -23.77 32.79
CA CYS A 34 -11.34 -23.76 33.42
C CYS A 34 -11.03 -22.47 34.20
N GLY A 35 -11.87 -21.46 34.09
CA GLY A 35 -11.71 -20.20 34.77
C GLY A 35 -10.59 -19.29 34.26
N LYS A 36 -9.89 -19.72 33.25
CA LYS A 36 -8.79 -18.93 32.66
C LYS A 36 -9.30 -17.82 31.75
N ARG A 37 -8.52 -16.75 31.69
CA ARG A 37 -8.80 -15.58 30.86
C ARG A 37 -7.78 -15.49 29.76
N PHE A 38 -8.22 -15.01 28.60
CA PHE A 38 -7.33 -14.80 27.44
C PHE A 38 -7.78 -13.58 26.67
N THR A 39 -6.90 -13.04 25.85
CA THR A 39 -7.15 -11.85 25.04
C THR A 39 -7.27 -12.24 23.57
N THR A 40 -8.28 -11.67 22.90
CA THR A 40 -8.45 -11.82 21.45
C THR A 40 -8.55 -10.44 20.81
N TYR A 41 -8.29 -10.38 19.51
CA TYR A 41 -8.42 -9.17 18.73
C TYR A 41 -9.34 -9.41 17.56
N GLU A 42 -10.25 -8.47 17.34
CA GLU A 42 -11.10 -8.46 16.15
C GLU A 42 -10.53 -7.44 15.19
N LYS A 43 -10.17 -7.87 14.01
CA LYS A 43 -9.60 -7.02 12.96
C LYS A 43 -10.39 -7.21 11.68
N VAL A 44 -10.46 -6.14 10.88
CA VAL A 44 -11.06 -6.24 9.55
C VAL A 44 -10.20 -7.18 8.71
N GLU A 45 -10.85 -8.15 8.09
CA GLU A 45 -10.14 -9.08 7.20
C GLU A 45 -9.67 -8.31 5.97
N THR A 46 -8.35 -8.32 5.75
CA THR A 46 -7.78 -7.74 4.55
C THR A 46 -7.65 -8.83 3.50
N ILE A 47 -8.35 -8.63 2.37
CA ILE A 47 -8.22 -9.55 1.24
C ILE A 47 -6.88 -9.22 0.57
N PRO A 48 -5.95 -10.19 0.44
CA PRO A 48 -4.67 -9.92 -0.19
C PRO A 48 -4.86 -9.53 -1.65
N LEU A 49 -4.26 -8.41 -2.04
CA LEU A 49 -4.23 -7.94 -3.42
C LEU A 49 -3.08 -8.65 -4.13
N ILE A 50 -3.35 -9.19 -5.30
CA ILE A 50 -2.36 -9.91 -6.11
C ILE A 50 -1.89 -9.01 -7.24
N VAL A 51 -0.58 -8.91 -7.41
CA VAL A 51 0.07 -8.18 -8.50
C VAL A 51 0.44 -9.15 -9.61
N ILE A 52 0.00 -8.87 -10.82
CA ILE A 52 0.35 -9.67 -12.01
C ILE A 52 1.56 -8.99 -12.65
N LYS A 53 2.70 -9.67 -12.65
CA LYS A 53 3.95 -9.16 -13.24
C LYS A 53 3.96 -9.29 -14.77
N LYS A 54 4.94 -8.64 -15.42
CA LYS A 54 5.10 -8.66 -16.89
C LYS A 54 5.26 -10.07 -17.45
N ASP A 55 5.85 -10.99 -16.67
CA ASP A 55 6.03 -12.40 -17.06
C ASP A 55 4.84 -13.29 -16.70
N ASN A 56 3.71 -12.68 -16.33
CA ASN A 56 2.49 -13.33 -15.87
C ASN A 56 2.61 -14.04 -14.52
N ASN A 57 3.74 -13.89 -13.82
CA ASN A 57 3.87 -14.36 -12.46
C ASN A 57 3.01 -13.51 -11.54
N ARG A 58 2.44 -14.14 -10.52
CA ARG A 58 1.60 -13.48 -9.53
C ARG A 58 2.32 -13.37 -8.21
N GLU A 59 2.31 -12.17 -7.63
CA GLU A 59 2.87 -11.89 -6.33
C GLU A 59 1.85 -11.19 -5.45
N GLN A 60 1.98 -11.37 -4.15
CA GLN A 60 1.22 -10.59 -3.20
C GLN A 60 1.71 -9.14 -3.21
N TYR A 61 0.78 -8.19 -3.13
CA TYR A 61 1.12 -6.76 -3.06
C TYR A 61 1.94 -6.47 -1.80
N GLU A 62 3.01 -5.71 -1.94
CA GLU A 62 3.85 -5.26 -0.82
C GLU A 62 4.06 -3.75 -0.93
N ARG A 63 3.63 -3.02 0.11
CA ARG A 63 3.82 -1.57 0.20
C ARG A 63 5.30 -1.18 0.10
N ALA A 64 6.18 -1.99 0.69
CA ALA A 64 7.62 -1.71 0.70
C ALA A 64 8.21 -1.51 -0.69
N LYS A 65 7.71 -2.21 -1.70
CA LYS A 65 8.18 -2.07 -3.08
C LYS A 65 7.86 -0.69 -3.65
N ILE A 66 6.66 -0.19 -3.37
CA ILE A 66 6.27 1.16 -3.80
C ILE A 66 7.06 2.21 -3.02
N GLU A 67 7.20 2.04 -1.71
CA GLU A 67 7.99 2.95 -0.88
C GLU A 67 9.42 3.09 -1.39
N ASN A 68 10.08 1.98 -1.65
CA ASN A 68 11.45 1.97 -2.16
C ASN A 68 11.55 2.67 -3.51
N GLY A 69 10.60 2.42 -4.42
CA GLY A 69 10.58 3.06 -5.73
C GLY A 69 10.41 4.57 -5.64
N VAL A 70 9.48 5.03 -4.80
CA VAL A 70 9.22 6.47 -4.61
C VAL A 70 10.41 7.15 -3.91
N LEU A 71 10.96 6.53 -2.85
CA LEU A 71 12.11 7.07 -2.12
C LEU A 71 13.33 7.19 -3.02
N ASN A 72 13.61 6.18 -3.84
CA ASN A 72 14.73 6.22 -4.79
C ASN A 72 14.55 7.33 -5.83
N ALA A 73 13.32 7.51 -6.32
CA ALA A 73 13.00 8.55 -7.27
C ALA A 73 13.17 9.96 -6.67
N CYS A 74 12.86 10.12 -5.39
CA CYS A 74 12.95 11.38 -4.68
C CYS A 74 14.33 11.64 -4.04
N TYR A 75 15.28 10.75 -4.22
CA TYR A 75 16.60 10.85 -3.60
C TYR A 75 17.30 12.17 -3.99
N LYS A 76 17.78 12.90 -2.99
CA LYS A 76 18.41 14.23 -3.13
C LYS A 76 17.49 15.30 -3.75
N ARG A 77 16.18 15.10 -3.70
CA ARG A 77 15.22 16.13 -4.09
C ARG A 77 14.67 16.81 -2.82
N PRO A 78 14.32 18.11 -2.92
CA PRO A 78 13.79 18.85 -1.76
C PRO A 78 12.31 18.51 -1.54
N VAL A 79 12.02 17.23 -1.33
CA VAL A 79 10.66 16.75 -1.05
C VAL A 79 10.58 16.31 0.41
N PRO A 80 9.73 16.96 1.23
CA PRO A 80 9.58 16.57 2.64
C PRO A 80 9.10 15.11 2.79
N ALA A 81 9.57 14.45 3.83
CA ALA A 81 9.19 13.07 4.12
C ALA A 81 7.66 12.93 4.26
N GLU A 82 6.99 13.93 4.84
CA GLU A 82 5.53 13.93 4.97
C GLU A 82 4.83 13.89 3.60
N GLU A 83 5.33 14.66 2.64
CA GLU A 83 4.76 14.69 1.29
C GLU A 83 4.97 13.35 0.58
N ILE A 84 6.11 12.71 0.80
CA ILE A 84 6.39 11.37 0.27
C ILE A 84 5.40 10.37 0.84
N GLN A 85 5.17 10.39 2.16
CA GLN A 85 4.23 9.47 2.79
C GLN A 85 2.79 9.70 2.33
N LYS A 86 2.37 10.95 2.20
CA LYS A 86 1.05 11.28 1.65
C LYS A 86 0.88 10.77 0.23
N THR A 87 1.92 10.89 -0.57
CA THR A 87 1.91 10.38 -1.95
C THR A 87 1.77 8.86 -1.98
N ILE A 88 2.52 8.16 -1.15
CA ILE A 88 2.44 6.70 -1.04
C ILE A 88 1.04 6.28 -0.57
N ASP A 89 0.49 6.96 0.41
CA ASP A 89 -0.87 6.68 0.90
C ASP A 89 -1.92 6.90 -0.20
N ALA A 90 -1.78 7.97 -0.99
CA ALA A 90 -2.67 8.25 -2.12
C ALA A 90 -2.57 7.17 -3.20
N ILE A 91 -1.37 6.68 -3.47
CA ILE A 91 -1.13 5.58 -4.41
C ILE A 91 -1.84 4.32 -3.93
N GLU A 92 -1.66 3.96 -2.67
CA GLU A 92 -2.32 2.78 -2.10
C GLU A 92 -3.84 2.91 -2.13
N LEU A 93 -4.37 4.08 -1.81
CA LEU A 93 -5.80 4.31 -1.84
C LEU A 93 -6.36 4.07 -3.25
N SER A 94 -5.67 4.56 -4.27
CA SER A 94 -6.05 4.32 -5.67
C SER A 94 -6.03 2.84 -6.04
N ILE A 95 -5.02 2.11 -5.54
CA ILE A 95 -4.88 0.68 -5.80
C ILE A 95 -6.01 -0.11 -5.12
N PHE A 96 -6.26 0.16 -3.83
CA PHE A 96 -7.24 -0.60 -3.04
C PHE A 96 -8.69 -0.21 -3.30
N ASN A 97 -8.96 0.96 -3.89
CA ASN A 97 -10.32 1.34 -4.27
C ASN A 97 -10.83 0.61 -5.51
N ARG A 98 -10.00 -0.18 -6.16
CA ARG A 98 -10.42 -1.03 -7.26
C ARG A 98 -11.23 -2.21 -6.72
N GLU A 99 -12.26 -2.58 -7.44
CA GLU A 99 -13.08 -3.74 -7.08
C GLU A 99 -12.36 -5.06 -7.34
N GLU A 100 -11.41 -5.04 -8.24
CA GLU A 100 -10.65 -6.22 -8.65
C GLU A 100 -9.59 -6.59 -7.60
N LYS A 101 -9.45 -7.89 -7.37
CA LYS A 101 -8.46 -8.44 -6.42
C LYS A 101 -7.08 -8.63 -7.05
N GLU A 102 -6.96 -8.44 -8.35
CA GLU A 102 -5.71 -8.55 -9.09
C GLU A 102 -5.46 -7.25 -9.85
N ILE A 103 -4.22 -6.81 -9.89
CA ILE A 103 -3.82 -5.62 -10.61
C ILE A 103 -2.53 -5.89 -11.39
N PRO A 104 -2.47 -5.55 -12.69
CA PRO A 104 -1.22 -5.64 -13.42
C PRO A 104 -0.18 -4.66 -12.86
N SER A 105 1.09 -5.07 -12.82
CA SER A 105 2.18 -4.20 -12.37
C SER A 105 2.29 -2.94 -13.22
N SER A 106 1.92 -3.02 -14.50
CA SER A 106 1.90 -1.87 -15.40
C SER A 106 0.92 -0.79 -14.92
N GLU A 107 -0.25 -1.18 -14.41
CA GLU A 107 -1.21 -0.22 -13.86
C GLU A 107 -0.72 0.42 -12.57
N ILE A 108 -0.05 -0.35 -11.72
CA ILE A 108 0.57 0.19 -10.50
C ILE A 108 1.61 1.25 -10.88
N GLY A 109 2.46 0.95 -11.87
CA GLY A 109 3.45 1.88 -12.36
C GLY A 109 2.83 3.18 -12.88
N GLU A 110 1.74 3.09 -13.64
CA GLU A 110 1.03 4.28 -14.11
C GLU A 110 0.45 5.11 -12.97
N ILE A 111 -0.12 4.47 -11.95
CA ILE A 111 -0.64 5.16 -10.77
C ILE A 111 0.48 5.88 -10.02
N VAL A 112 1.63 5.21 -9.83
CA VAL A 112 2.80 5.82 -9.19
C VAL A 112 3.28 7.03 -9.98
N MET A 113 3.39 6.89 -11.31
CA MET A 113 3.85 7.98 -12.18
C MET A 113 2.92 9.19 -12.12
N GLU A 114 1.61 8.97 -12.16
CA GLU A 114 0.64 10.08 -12.06
C GLU A 114 0.78 10.84 -10.74
N ASN A 115 1.04 10.15 -9.65
CA ASN A 115 1.23 10.78 -8.36
C ASN A 115 2.59 11.47 -8.24
N LEU A 116 3.66 10.90 -8.81
CA LEU A 116 4.98 11.53 -8.81
C LEU A 116 5.02 12.80 -9.65
N LYS A 117 4.24 12.85 -10.72
CA LYS A 117 4.15 13.99 -11.62
C LYS A 117 3.77 15.27 -10.88
N THR A 118 2.84 15.17 -9.93
CA THR A 118 2.43 16.31 -9.11
C THR A 118 3.37 16.57 -7.92
N LEU A 119 4.10 15.54 -7.47
CA LEU A 119 5.00 15.65 -6.34
C LEU A 119 6.31 16.34 -6.72
N ASP A 120 7.00 15.84 -7.73
CA ASP A 120 8.29 16.38 -8.19
C ASP A 120 8.59 15.92 -9.63
N PRO A 121 8.79 16.86 -10.58
CA PRO A 121 9.04 16.49 -11.97
C PRO A 121 10.28 15.63 -12.18
N VAL A 122 11.36 15.87 -11.41
CA VAL A 122 12.59 15.09 -11.53
C VAL A 122 12.37 13.66 -11.02
N ALA A 123 11.66 13.51 -9.92
CA ALA A 123 11.30 12.18 -9.39
C ALA A 123 10.46 11.40 -10.41
N TYR A 124 9.52 12.08 -11.05
CA TYR A 124 8.71 11.49 -12.12
C TYR A 124 9.57 10.93 -13.24
N VAL A 125 10.52 11.74 -13.76
CA VAL A 125 11.40 11.33 -14.84
C VAL A 125 12.29 10.17 -14.43
N ARG A 126 12.84 10.20 -13.22
CA ARG A 126 13.66 9.10 -12.70
C ARG A 126 12.90 7.79 -12.62
N PHE A 127 11.71 7.83 -12.06
CA PHE A 127 10.87 6.64 -11.97
C PHE A 127 10.49 6.13 -13.36
N ALA A 128 10.07 7.03 -14.23
CA ALA A 128 9.69 6.68 -15.60
C ALA A 128 10.84 6.06 -16.38
N SER A 129 12.09 6.53 -16.17
CA SER A 129 13.25 5.98 -16.85
C SER A 129 13.51 4.51 -16.51
N VAL A 130 13.26 4.12 -15.27
CA VAL A 130 13.41 2.73 -14.83
C VAL A 130 12.19 1.92 -15.24
N TYR A 131 11.01 2.44 -15.02
CA TYR A 131 9.75 1.73 -15.25
C TYR A 131 9.49 1.46 -16.73
N ARG A 132 9.70 2.48 -17.59
CA ARG A 132 9.43 2.39 -19.02
C ARG A 132 10.62 1.86 -19.82
N GLU A 133 11.77 1.68 -19.17
CA GLU A 133 12.99 1.19 -19.83
C GLU A 133 13.27 1.96 -21.13
N PHE A 134 13.55 3.27 -21.01
CA PHE A 134 13.83 4.12 -22.17
C PHE A 134 14.93 3.50 -23.05
N LYS A 135 14.57 3.19 -24.29
CA LYS A 135 15.48 2.55 -25.24
C LYS A 135 16.34 3.55 -25.99
N ASP A 136 15.92 4.81 -26.05
CA ASP A 136 16.63 5.86 -26.76
C ASP A 136 16.33 7.25 -26.19
N ALA A 137 17.07 8.25 -26.69
CA ALA A 137 16.91 9.63 -26.27
C ALA A 137 15.57 10.24 -26.66
N ASN A 138 14.96 9.78 -27.76
CA ASN A 138 13.69 10.32 -28.23
C ASN A 138 12.55 9.96 -27.24
N THR A 139 12.52 8.75 -26.75
CA THR A 139 11.54 8.32 -25.74
C THR A 139 11.68 9.14 -24.47
N PHE A 140 12.92 9.41 -24.04
CA PHE A 140 13.20 10.25 -22.88
C PHE A 140 12.73 11.70 -23.11
N MET A 141 13.00 12.26 -24.29
CA MET A 141 12.57 13.63 -24.64
C MET A 141 11.04 13.74 -24.68
N ASP A 142 10.35 12.76 -25.21
CA ASP A 142 8.89 12.73 -25.22
C ASP A 142 8.33 12.76 -23.78
N CYS A 143 8.94 12.02 -22.88
CA CYS A 143 8.56 12.01 -21.48
C CYS A 143 8.77 13.39 -20.83
N LEU A 144 9.89 14.06 -21.12
CA LEU A 144 10.18 15.41 -20.62
C LEU A 144 9.18 16.44 -21.14
N LEU A 145 8.84 16.37 -22.43
CA LEU A 145 7.88 17.28 -23.04
C LEU A 145 6.49 17.11 -22.41
N TYR A 146 6.07 15.90 -22.17
CA TYR A 146 4.81 15.61 -21.50
C TYR A 146 4.78 16.22 -20.09
N THR A 147 5.88 16.10 -19.35
CA THR A 147 6.01 16.66 -18.00
C THR A 147 5.97 18.19 -18.04
N SER A 148 6.65 18.81 -19.01
CA SER A 148 6.66 20.27 -19.19
C SER A 148 5.26 20.81 -19.54
N ASP A 149 4.54 20.14 -20.44
CA ASP A 149 3.18 20.53 -20.81
C ASP A 149 2.25 20.46 -19.61
N ALA A 150 2.37 19.43 -18.77
CA ALA A 150 1.60 19.31 -17.55
C ALA A 150 1.93 20.41 -16.54
N ALA A 151 3.18 20.89 -16.48
CA ALA A 151 3.60 21.97 -15.63
C ALA A 151 3.10 23.33 -16.13
N ASP A 152 3.02 23.53 -17.45
CA ASP A 152 2.56 24.77 -18.07
C ASP A 152 1.03 24.96 -17.90
N ASP A 153 0.28 23.91 -17.70
CA ASP A 153 -1.18 23.96 -17.49
C ASP A 153 -1.60 24.45 -16.11
N LYS A 154 -0.66 24.87 -15.29
CA LYS A 154 -0.96 25.43 -13.96
C LYS A 154 -1.28 26.94 -14.01
#